data_29451251a16ea19f6d1d42d37940d544
#
_entry.id   29451251a16ea19f6d1d42d37940d544
#
_cell.length_a   1.000
_cell.length_b   1.000
_cell.length_c   1.000
_cell.angle_alpha   90.00
_cell.angle_beta   90.00
_cell.angle_gamma   90.00
#
_symmetry.space_group_name_H-M   'P 1'
#
loop_
_entity.id
_entity.type
_entity.pdbx_description
1 polymer ?
#
loop_
_entity_poly.entity_id
_entity_poly.type
_entity_poly.pdbx_seq_one_letter_code
_entity_poly.pdbx_strand_id
1 'polypeptide(L)'
;NLLALFDIPKILWPRLRLSWQRRRHHMITGRMDFCMDERGLKVYEYNADSASCHTEAGLILERWAEQGYKGNGFNPAEGLINELAGAWKHSRARPFVHIMQDKDIEENYHAQFMEQALQQAGFETRILRGLEELRWDAAGQLIDGEGRQVNCVWKTWAWETAFDQIREVSDREFAAVPIRTGHPQNEVRLIDVLLRPEVLVFEPLWTVIPGNKAILPILWSLFPHHRY
;
A
#
# COMPACT_ATOMS: atom_id res chain seq x y z
N ASN A 1 3.72 -3.18 25.38
CA ASN A 1 4.23 -2.61 24.14
C ASN A 1 3.09 -2.58 23.11
N LEU A 2 2.72 -1.39 22.65
CA LEU A 2 1.63 -1.20 21.70
C LEU A 2 1.78 -2.03 20.41
N LEU A 3 3.00 -2.18 19.90
CA LEU A 3 3.25 -2.95 18.67
C LEU A 3 2.85 -4.43 18.80
N ALA A 4 2.89 -4.98 20.00
CA ALA A 4 2.44 -6.37 20.24
C ALA A 4 0.91 -6.49 20.14
N LEU A 5 0.16 -5.42 20.40
CA LEU A 5 -1.30 -5.41 20.27
C LEU A 5 -1.77 -5.41 18.81
N PHE A 6 -0.92 -5.00 17.90
CA PHE A 6 -1.19 -5.02 16.45
C PHE A 6 -0.73 -6.30 15.77
N ASP A 7 -0.30 -7.32 16.55
CA ASP A 7 0.20 -8.59 16.05
C ASP A 7 1.33 -8.48 15.00
N ILE A 8 2.14 -7.43 15.13
CA ILE A 8 3.26 -7.19 14.21
C ILE A 8 4.45 -8.03 14.63
N PRO A 9 5.04 -8.84 13.72
CA PRO A 9 6.23 -9.63 14.02
C PRO A 9 7.36 -8.78 14.62
N LYS A 10 7.93 -9.23 15.76
CA LYS A 10 8.92 -8.44 16.51
C LYS A 10 10.14 -8.05 15.68
N ILE A 11 10.52 -8.90 14.73
CA ILE A 11 11.65 -8.66 13.82
C ILE A 11 11.42 -7.41 12.94
N LEU A 12 10.18 -7.00 12.69
CA LEU A 12 9.83 -5.82 11.89
C LEU A 12 9.79 -4.53 12.71
N TRP A 13 9.83 -4.56 14.04
CA TRP A 13 9.69 -3.36 14.87
C TRP A 13 10.74 -2.27 14.58
N PRO A 14 12.03 -2.60 14.40
CA PRO A 14 13.01 -1.58 13.99
C PRO A 14 12.72 -0.98 12.62
N ARG A 15 12.29 -1.80 11.66
CA ARG A 15 11.93 -1.33 10.31
C ARG A 15 10.68 -0.45 10.32
N LEU A 16 9.68 -0.80 11.11
CA LEU A 16 8.47 0.00 11.28
C LEU A 16 8.79 1.38 11.85
N ARG A 17 9.66 1.45 12.87
CA ARG A 17 10.13 2.73 13.42
C ARG A 17 10.88 3.57 12.39
N LEU A 18 11.74 2.95 11.59
CA LEU A 18 12.44 3.62 10.50
C LEU A 18 11.47 4.12 9.42
N SER A 19 10.50 3.31 9.05
CA SER A 19 9.43 3.66 8.11
C SER A 19 8.66 4.89 8.60
N TRP A 20 8.28 4.93 9.88
CA TRP A 20 7.64 6.10 10.50
C TRP A 20 8.52 7.36 10.51
N GLN A 21 9.80 7.23 10.81
CA GLN A 21 10.73 8.37 10.76
C GLN A 21 10.84 8.98 9.37
N ARG A 22 10.69 8.17 8.33
CA ARG A 22 10.75 8.55 6.92
C ARG A 22 9.38 8.76 6.28
N ARG A 23 8.30 8.87 7.06
CA ARG A 23 6.91 8.85 6.57
C ARG A 23 6.52 9.95 5.59
N ARG A 24 7.22 11.08 5.60
CA ARG A 24 6.90 12.21 4.72
C ARG A 24 7.11 11.83 3.26
N HIS A 25 6.12 12.13 2.41
CA HIS A 25 6.14 11.87 0.96
C HIS A 25 6.20 10.39 0.55
N HIS A 26 5.78 9.48 1.44
CA HIS A 26 5.78 8.05 1.13
C HIS A 26 4.38 7.42 1.12
N MET A 27 3.37 8.09 1.63
CA MET A 27 1.98 7.64 1.56
C MET A 27 1.27 8.38 0.43
N ILE A 28 0.56 7.65 -0.43
CA ILE A 28 -0.18 8.19 -1.57
C ILE A 28 -1.66 8.27 -1.27
N THR A 29 -2.26 7.18 -0.77
CA THR A 29 -3.70 7.09 -0.57
C THR A 29 -4.07 6.25 0.64
N GLY A 30 -5.28 6.48 1.12
CA GLY A 30 -5.94 5.66 2.12
C GLY A 30 -7.45 5.86 2.02
N ARG A 31 -8.23 4.88 2.48
CA ARG A 31 -9.68 4.94 2.52
C ARG A 31 -10.16 4.95 3.96
N MET A 32 -11.00 5.90 4.30
CA MET A 32 -11.69 5.93 5.59
C MET A 32 -13.15 5.56 5.39
N ASP A 33 -13.65 4.66 6.22
CA ASP A 33 -15.05 4.26 6.25
C ASP A 33 -15.74 4.96 7.42
N PHE A 34 -16.86 5.61 7.13
CA PHE A 34 -17.58 6.46 8.08
C PHE A 34 -19.00 6.00 8.30
N CYS A 35 -19.54 6.30 9.47
CA CYS A 35 -20.96 6.35 9.74
C CYS A 35 -21.35 7.78 10.11
N MET A 36 -22.51 8.21 9.67
CA MET A 36 -23.13 9.46 10.07
C MET A 36 -24.49 9.18 10.70
N ASP A 37 -24.68 9.62 11.94
CA ASP A 37 -25.95 9.56 12.66
C ASP A 37 -26.28 10.94 13.29
N GLU A 38 -27.33 11.02 14.08
CA GLU A 38 -27.74 12.25 14.78
C GLU A 38 -26.65 12.83 15.71
N ARG A 39 -25.68 12.03 16.11
CA ARG A 39 -24.54 12.41 16.95
C ARG A 39 -23.32 12.83 16.17
N GLY A 40 -23.40 12.84 14.82
CA GLY A 40 -22.35 13.29 13.93
C GLY A 40 -21.59 12.18 13.20
N LEU A 41 -20.47 12.55 12.60
CA LEU A 41 -19.63 11.66 11.81
C LEU A 41 -18.73 10.82 12.72
N LYS A 42 -18.65 9.51 12.45
CA LYS A 42 -17.82 8.55 13.19
C LYS A 42 -17.00 7.72 12.21
N VAL A 43 -15.74 7.49 12.55
CA VAL A 43 -14.83 6.63 11.78
C VAL A 43 -14.98 5.19 12.24
N TYR A 44 -15.20 4.28 11.31
CA TYR A 44 -15.20 2.84 11.57
C TYR A 44 -13.83 2.21 11.33
N GLU A 45 -13.13 2.67 10.30
CA GLU A 45 -11.80 2.17 10.00
C GLU A 45 -11.05 3.15 9.08
N TYR A 46 -9.76 2.95 9.03
CA TYR A 46 -8.88 3.59 8.06
C TYR A 46 -8.04 2.52 7.36
N ASN A 47 -8.32 2.27 6.10
CA ASN A 47 -7.53 1.39 5.25
C ASN A 47 -6.34 2.19 4.70
N ALA A 48 -5.19 2.06 5.34
CA ALA A 48 -4.03 2.91 5.10
C ALA A 48 -2.94 2.23 4.28
N ASP A 49 -2.92 0.90 4.18
CA ASP A 49 -1.82 0.17 3.54
C ASP A 49 -2.18 -0.55 2.23
N SER A 50 -3.46 -0.82 2.02
CA SER A 50 -4.00 -1.49 0.84
C SER A 50 -5.37 -0.92 0.47
N ALA A 51 -5.45 0.43 0.40
CA ALA A 51 -6.69 1.10 0.05
C ALA A 51 -7.18 0.65 -1.33
N SER A 52 -8.45 0.26 -1.39
CA SER A 52 -9.15 -0.17 -2.59
C SER A 52 -10.27 0.82 -2.96
N CYS A 53 -11.12 0.45 -3.90
CA CYS A 53 -12.28 1.24 -4.35
C CYS A 53 -11.93 2.55 -5.10
N HIS A 54 -10.74 2.63 -5.68
CA HIS A 54 -10.35 3.81 -6.47
C HIS A 54 -11.19 3.95 -7.74
N THR A 55 -11.45 2.82 -8.43
CA THR A 55 -12.28 2.80 -9.65
C THR A 55 -13.72 3.15 -9.32
N GLU A 56 -14.26 2.58 -8.25
CA GLU A 56 -15.62 2.86 -7.79
C GLU A 56 -15.77 4.32 -7.41
N ALA A 57 -14.87 4.84 -6.56
CA ALA A 57 -14.92 6.22 -6.09
C ALA A 57 -14.59 7.26 -7.18
N GLY A 58 -13.62 6.97 -8.06
CA GLY A 58 -13.08 7.93 -9.01
C GLY A 58 -13.68 7.85 -10.43
N LEU A 59 -14.43 6.79 -10.74
CA LEU A 59 -14.99 6.60 -12.10
C LEU A 59 -16.46 6.17 -12.07
N ILE A 60 -16.81 5.15 -11.28
CA ILE A 60 -18.17 4.61 -11.28
C ILE A 60 -19.14 5.58 -10.64
N LEU A 61 -18.79 6.18 -9.49
CA LEU A 61 -19.63 7.18 -8.83
C LEU A 61 -19.81 8.44 -9.68
N GLU A 62 -18.80 8.85 -10.45
CA GLU A 62 -18.91 9.96 -11.39
C GLU A 62 -20.00 9.69 -12.44
N ARG A 63 -19.90 8.54 -13.12
CA ARG A 63 -20.88 8.15 -14.13
C ARG A 63 -22.28 7.99 -13.55
N TRP A 64 -22.37 7.46 -12.35
CA TRP A 64 -23.64 7.30 -11.65
C TRP A 64 -24.26 8.67 -11.29
N ALA A 65 -23.45 9.61 -10.80
CA ALA A 65 -23.90 10.97 -10.50
C ALA A 65 -24.38 11.71 -11.76
N GLU A 66 -23.67 11.58 -12.88
CA GLU A 66 -24.06 12.18 -14.15
C GLU A 66 -25.40 11.64 -14.69
N GLN A 67 -25.67 10.35 -14.53
CA GLN A 67 -26.87 9.70 -15.04
C GLN A 67 -28.08 9.82 -14.11
N GLY A 68 -27.86 9.73 -12.80
CA GLY A 68 -28.92 9.59 -11.81
C GLY A 68 -29.29 10.85 -11.04
N TYR A 69 -28.34 11.75 -10.84
CA TYR A 69 -28.51 12.87 -9.90
C TYR A 69 -28.42 14.27 -10.52
N LYS A 70 -28.52 14.40 -11.80
CA LYS A 70 -28.46 15.64 -12.60
C LYS A 70 -28.71 16.92 -11.79
N GLY A 71 -27.66 17.46 -11.17
CA GLY A 71 -27.72 18.75 -10.46
C GLY A 71 -28.17 18.71 -8.98
N ASN A 72 -28.42 17.53 -8.40
CA ASN A 72 -28.77 17.37 -6.99
C ASN A 72 -27.59 16.82 -6.19
N GLY A 73 -26.63 17.64 -5.83
CA GLY A 73 -25.48 17.26 -5.03
C GLY A 73 -24.15 17.49 -5.73
N PHE A 74 -23.09 16.97 -5.13
CA PHE A 74 -21.73 17.04 -5.68
C PHE A 74 -21.33 15.68 -6.22
N ASN A 75 -20.54 15.67 -7.29
CA ASN A 75 -19.87 14.48 -7.78
C ASN A 75 -18.77 14.08 -6.77
N PRO A 76 -18.88 12.95 -6.06
CA PRO A 76 -17.88 12.55 -5.06
C PRO A 76 -16.55 12.10 -5.67
N ALA A 77 -16.54 11.84 -6.99
CA ALA A 77 -15.36 11.39 -7.73
C ALA A 77 -14.55 12.54 -8.33
N GLU A 78 -15.12 13.76 -8.33
CA GLU A 78 -14.51 14.91 -8.98
C GLU A 78 -13.09 15.16 -8.47
N GLY A 79 -12.13 15.07 -9.38
CA GLY A 79 -10.73 15.37 -9.10
C GLY A 79 -9.90 14.26 -8.50
N LEU A 80 -10.44 13.10 -8.10
CA LEU A 80 -9.67 12.04 -7.43
C LEU A 80 -8.40 11.65 -8.21
N ILE A 81 -8.49 11.46 -9.53
CA ILE A 81 -7.32 11.10 -10.35
C ILE A 81 -6.26 12.22 -10.33
N ASN A 82 -6.68 13.48 -10.33
CA ASN A 82 -5.78 14.63 -10.29
C ASN A 82 -5.09 14.75 -8.91
N GLU A 83 -5.81 14.50 -7.84
CA GLU A 83 -5.27 14.50 -6.48
C GLU A 83 -4.25 13.38 -6.30
N LEU A 84 -4.53 12.17 -6.79
CA LEU A 84 -3.57 11.06 -6.79
C LEU A 84 -2.33 11.39 -7.62
N ALA A 85 -2.50 11.95 -8.82
CA ALA A 85 -1.37 12.37 -9.65
C ALA A 85 -0.55 13.48 -8.95
N GLY A 86 -1.22 14.41 -8.27
CA GLY A 86 -0.58 15.41 -7.42
C GLY A 86 0.22 14.79 -6.28
N ALA A 87 -0.36 13.82 -5.57
CA ALA A 87 0.32 13.10 -4.49
C ALA A 87 1.58 12.38 -5.00
N TRP A 88 1.50 11.72 -6.15
CA TRP A 88 2.63 11.07 -6.79
C TRP A 88 3.75 12.06 -7.14
N LYS A 89 3.43 13.22 -7.73
CA LYS A 89 4.42 14.27 -8.04
C LYS A 89 5.16 14.79 -6.81
N HIS A 90 4.50 14.83 -5.66
CA HIS A 90 5.10 15.26 -4.41
C HIS A 90 5.74 14.13 -3.61
N SER A 91 5.59 12.89 -4.06
CA SER A 91 6.19 11.73 -3.41
C SER A 91 7.70 11.64 -3.67
N ARG A 92 8.35 10.68 -3.02
CA ARG A 92 9.74 10.31 -3.29
C ARG A 92 9.85 9.10 -4.22
N ALA A 93 8.81 8.81 -5.01
CA ALA A 93 8.82 7.74 -5.99
C ALA A 93 9.96 7.93 -7.00
N ARG A 94 10.48 6.81 -7.48
CA ARG A 94 11.48 6.80 -8.57
C ARG A 94 10.76 6.97 -9.90
N PRO A 95 11.45 7.39 -10.97
CA PRO A 95 10.84 7.63 -12.28
C PRO A 95 10.08 6.45 -12.87
N PHE A 96 10.45 5.23 -12.47
CA PHE A 96 9.76 3.99 -12.83
C PHE A 96 9.15 3.33 -11.60
N VAL A 97 7.85 3.00 -11.66
CA VAL A 97 7.10 2.36 -10.58
C VAL A 97 6.51 1.04 -11.06
N HIS A 98 6.86 -0.05 -10.39
CA HIS A 98 6.15 -1.30 -10.57
C HIS A 98 4.85 -1.28 -9.75
N ILE A 99 3.74 -1.56 -10.40
CA ILE A 99 2.43 -1.72 -9.77
C ILE A 99 2.23 -3.21 -9.55
N MET A 100 2.37 -3.64 -8.30
CA MET A 100 2.27 -5.05 -7.93
C MET A 100 0.87 -5.36 -7.41
N GLN A 101 0.15 -6.22 -8.11
CA GLN A 101 -1.19 -6.65 -7.74
C GLN A 101 -1.25 -8.16 -7.48
N ASP A 102 -2.21 -8.56 -6.65
CA ASP A 102 -2.63 -9.94 -6.52
C ASP A 102 -3.22 -10.44 -7.85
N LYS A 103 -3.39 -11.76 -7.97
CA LYS A 103 -4.00 -12.39 -9.15
C LYS A 103 -5.51 -12.22 -9.24
N ASP A 104 -6.14 -11.71 -8.19
CA ASP A 104 -7.56 -11.40 -8.20
C ASP A 104 -7.88 -10.38 -9.30
N ILE A 105 -8.97 -10.64 -10.01
CA ILE A 105 -9.40 -9.79 -11.12
C ILE A 105 -9.82 -8.39 -10.63
N GLU A 106 -10.34 -8.27 -9.41
CA GLU A 106 -10.74 -6.99 -8.82
C GLU A 106 -9.52 -6.09 -8.60
N GLU A 107 -8.39 -6.65 -8.20
CA GLU A 107 -7.14 -5.92 -8.00
C GLU A 107 -6.64 -5.26 -9.29
N ASN A 108 -6.99 -5.83 -10.45
CA ASN A 108 -6.61 -5.25 -11.74
C ASN A 108 -7.26 -3.89 -12.00
N TYR A 109 -8.47 -3.65 -11.52
CA TYR A 109 -9.12 -2.34 -11.67
C TYR A 109 -8.42 -1.27 -10.83
N HIS A 110 -7.98 -1.64 -9.63
CA HIS A 110 -7.23 -0.74 -8.75
C HIS A 110 -5.85 -0.45 -9.32
N ALA A 111 -5.17 -1.46 -9.85
CA ALA A 111 -3.87 -1.32 -10.49
C ALA A 111 -3.94 -0.39 -11.72
N GLN A 112 -4.93 -0.56 -12.59
CA GLN A 112 -5.12 0.28 -13.78
C GLN A 112 -5.46 1.74 -13.42
N PHE A 113 -6.29 1.96 -12.40
CA PHE A 113 -6.61 3.32 -11.95
C PHE A 113 -5.37 4.02 -11.40
N MET A 114 -4.57 3.32 -10.59
CA MET A 114 -3.31 3.85 -10.07
C MET A 114 -2.26 4.06 -11.16
N GLU A 115 -2.20 3.18 -12.15
CA GLU A 115 -1.35 3.36 -13.33
C GLU A 115 -1.68 4.66 -14.07
N GLN A 116 -2.97 4.93 -14.30
CA GLN A 116 -3.40 6.18 -14.94
C GLN A 116 -2.95 7.41 -14.12
N ALA A 117 -3.07 7.37 -12.78
CA ALA A 117 -2.62 8.47 -11.92
C ALA A 117 -1.10 8.68 -11.99
N LEU A 118 -0.33 7.58 -11.99
CA LEU A 118 1.13 7.61 -12.12
C LEU A 118 1.57 8.17 -13.49
N GLN A 119 0.97 7.70 -14.57
CA GLN A 119 1.28 8.18 -15.93
C GLN A 119 0.93 9.67 -16.08
N GLN A 120 -0.20 10.11 -15.54
CA GLN A 120 -0.57 11.53 -15.51
C GLN A 120 0.40 12.36 -14.64
N ALA A 121 1.00 11.77 -13.64
CA ALA A 121 2.07 12.38 -12.84
C ALA A 121 3.44 12.42 -13.56
N GLY A 122 3.60 11.71 -14.68
CA GLY A 122 4.83 11.65 -15.48
C GLY A 122 5.74 10.48 -15.14
N PHE A 123 5.26 9.47 -14.42
CA PHE A 123 6.02 8.26 -14.13
C PHE A 123 5.86 7.21 -15.24
N GLU A 124 6.92 6.44 -15.47
CA GLU A 124 6.82 5.18 -16.21
C GLU A 124 6.33 4.07 -15.28
N THR A 125 5.52 3.14 -15.81
CA THR A 125 4.88 2.11 -15.00
C THR A 125 4.92 0.75 -15.66
N ARG A 126 4.81 -0.29 -14.83
CA ARG A 126 4.52 -1.66 -15.25
C ARG A 126 3.66 -2.35 -14.20
N ILE A 127 2.54 -2.94 -14.63
CA ILE A 127 1.71 -3.79 -13.79
C ILE A 127 2.29 -5.21 -13.78
N LEU A 128 2.50 -5.75 -12.58
CA LEU A 128 2.90 -7.13 -12.30
C LEU A 128 1.74 -7.85 -11.62
N ARG A 129 1.28 -8.94 -12.21
CA ARG A 129 0.20 -9.79 -11.67
C ARG A 129 0.79 -11.00 -10.98
N GLY A 130 0.79 -11.00 -9.66
CA GLY A 130 1.50 -12.01 -8.88
C GLY A 130 3.00 -11.73 -8.87
N LEU A 131 3.79 -12.76 -8.58
CA LEU A 131 5.23 -12.67 -8.39
C LEU A 131 6.03 -13.46 -9.45
N GLU A 132 5.35 -14.20 -10.32
CA GLU A 132 5.95 -15.18 -11.22
C GLU A 132 6.86 -14.57 -12.30
N GLU A 133 6.64 -13.31 -12.62
CA GLU A 133 7.50 -12.57 -13.55
C GLU A 133 8.79 -12.05 -12.88
N LEU A 134 8.86 -12.11 -11.56
CA LEU A 134 10.01 -11.64 -10.81
C LEU A 134 11.09 -12.72 -10.72
N ARG A 135 12.33 -12.31 -10.85
CA ARG A 135 13.48 -13.19 -10.71
C ARG A 135 14.70 -12.46 -10.18
N TRP A 136 15.67 -13.23 -9.77
CA TRP A 136 16.98 -12.74 -9.38
C TRP A 136 17.92 -12.72 -10.59
N ASP A 137 18.64 -11.65 -10.79
CA ASP A 137 19.74 -11.63 -11.76
C ASP A 137 21.03 -12.25 -11.19
N ALA A 138 22.07 -12.34 -12.02
CA ALA A 138 23.34 -12.91 -11.61
C ALA A 138 24.08 -12.11 -10.50
N ALA A 139 23.71 -10.84 -10.29
CA ALA A 139 24.23 -9.98 -9.24
C ALA A 139 23.36 -10.02 -7.96
N GLY A 140 22.30 -10.84 -7.93
CA GLY A 140 21.36 -10.92 -6.81
C GLY A 140 20.42 -9.72 -6.72
N GLN A 141 20.20 -8.99 -7.82
CA GLN A 141 19.22 -7.94 -7.91
C GLN A 141 17.87 -8.52 -8.30
N LEU A 142 16.80 -7.96 -7.74
CA LEU A 142 15.44 -8.31 -8.12
C LEU A 142 15.07 -7.60 -9.41
N ILE A 143 14.72 -8.37 -10.45
CA ILE A 143 14.33 -7.85 -11.76
C ILE A 143 12.99 -8.43 -12.20
N ASP A 144 12.28 -7.70 -13.04
CA ASP A 144 11.06 -8.15 -13.71
C ASP A 144 11.33 -9.00 -14.95
N GLY A 145 10.28 -9.46 -15.62
CA GLY A 145 10.36 -10.28 -16.85
C GLY A 145 11.13 -9.64 -17.99
N GLU A 146 11.21 -8.31 -18.04
CA GLU A 146 11.96 -7.56 -19.05
C GLU A 146 13.41 -7.25 -18.63
N GLY A 147 13.81 -7.66 -17.41
CA GLY A 147 15.15 -7.42 -16.88
C GLY A 147 15.29 -6.06 -16.20
N ARG A 148 14.21 -5.33 -15.95
CA ARG A 148 14.23 -4.06 -15.23
C ARG A 148 14.28 -4.29 -13.73
N GLN A 149 15.16 -3.57 -13.04
CA GLN A 149 15.29 -3.68 -11.58
C GLN A 149 14.04 -3.19 -10.85
N VAL A 150 13.55 -3.99 -9.90
CA VAL A 150 12.45 -3.63 -9.02
C VAL A 150 13.00 -2.85 -7.82
N ASN A 151 12.75 -1.56 -7.79
CA ASN A 151 13.28 -0.67 -6.77
C ASN A 151 12.30 0.40 -6.28
N CYS A 152 11.12 0.46 -6.88
CA CYS A 152 10.01 1.31 -6.47
C CYS A 152 8.70 0.58 -6.79
N VAL A 153 7.87 0.34 -5.80
CA VAL A 153 6.63 -0.44 -5.93
C VAL A 153 5.46 0.30 -5.29
N TRP A 154 4.33 0.29 -5.98
CA TRP A 154 3.02 0.43 -5.36
C TRP A 154 2.35 -0.95 -5.36
N LYS A 155 1.68 -1.31 -4.25
CA LYS A 155 1.15 -2.66 -4.05
C LYS A 155 -0.33 -2.65 -3.69
N THR A 156 -1.06 -3.67 -4.13
CA THR A 156 -2.43 -3.93 -3.67
C THR A 156 -2.47 -4.88 -2.47
N TRP A 157 -1.47 -5.72 -2.26
CA TRP A 157 -1.40 -6.59 -1.08
C TRP A 157 -1.34 -5.81 0.23
N ALA A 158 -2.11 -6.25 1.22
CA ALA A 158 -1.93 -5.81 2.58
C ALA A 158 -0.56 -6.27 3.15
N TRP A 159 0.00 -5.50 4.09
CA TRP A 159 1.25 -5.89 4.77
C TRP A 159 1.10 -7.17 5.58
N GLU A 160 -0.12 -7.49 6.05
CA GLU A 160 -0.43 -8.71 6.76
C GLU A 160 -0.07 -9.96 5.95
N THR A 161 -0.26 -9.95 4.63
CA THR A 161 0.16 -11.04 3.74
C THR A 161 1.67 -11.30 3.81
N ALA A 162 2.46 -10.23 3.90
CA ALA A 162 3.91 -10.36 4.12
C ALA A 162 4.24 -10.84 5.54
N PHE A 163 3.43 -10.47 6.55
CA PHE A 163 3.63 -10.95 7.92
C PHE A 163 3.37 -12.45 8.04
N ASP A 164 2.37 -12.97 7.33
CA ASP A 164 2.10 -14.42 7.30
C ASP A 164 3.29 -15.19 6.75
N GLN A 165 3.90 -14.72 5.68
CA GLN A 165 5.14 -15.32 5.15
C GLN A 165 6.31 -15.26 6.17
N ILE A 166 6.39 -14.21 7.00
CA ILE A 166 7.40 -14.13 8.07
C ILE A 166 7.13 -15.14 9.17
N ARG A 167 5.86 -15.38 9.53
CA ARG A 167 5.47 -16.35 10.56
C ARG A 167 5.76 -17.78 10.12
N GLU A 168 5.68 -18.07 8.82
CA GLU A 168 6.02 -19.38 8.25
C GLU A 168 7.52 -19.68 8.25
N VAL A 169 8.34 -18.64 8.30
CA VAL A 169 9.79 -18.75 8.33
C VAL A 169 10.28 -18.69 9.77
N SER A 170 11.11 -19.65 10.18
CA SER A 170 11.68 -19.61 11.53
C SER A 170 12.51 -18.34 11.75
N ASP A 171 12.50 -17.78 12.97
CA ASP A 171 13.27 -16.58 13.31
C ASP A 171 14.77 -16.72 12.93
N ARG A 172 15.30 -17.96 12.96
CA ARG A 172 16.66 -18.26 12.54
C ARG A 172 16.88 -18.16 11.03
N GLU A 173 15.94 -18.68 10.24
CA GLU A 173 16.03 -18.61 8.78
C GLU A 173 15.87 -17.16 8.31
N PHE A 174 14.96 -16.42 8.92
CA PHE A 174 14.77 -15.00 8.56
C PHE A 174 15.95 -14.11 8.98
N ALA A 175 16.59 -14.41 10.09
CA ALA A 175 17.81 -13.72 10.54
C ALA A 175 19.05 -14.12 9.70
N ALA A 176 19.07 -15.37 9.22
CA ALA A 176 20.15 -15.89 8.38
C ALA A 176 20.00 -15.59 6.90
N VAL A 177 18.78 -15.25 6.43
CA VAL A 177 18.57 -14.76 5.06
C VAL A 177 19.05 -13.32 4.99
N PRO A 178 20.27 -13.08 4.50
CA PRO A 178 20.65 -11.72 4.16
C PRO A 178 19.65 -11.26 3.11
N ILE A 179 18.98 -10.15 3.38
CA ILE A 179 18.06 -9.51 2.43
C ILE A 179 18.76 -9.19 1.08
N ARG A 180 20.00 -9.55 0.93
CA ARG A 180 20.87 -9.31 -0.24
C ARG A 180 21.21 -10.53 -1.08
N THR A 181 20.97 -11.74 -0.61
CA THR A 181 21.30 -12.95 -1.37
C THR A 181 20.02 -13.61 -1.83
N GLY A 182 19.44 -13.09 -2.93
CA GLY A 182 18.57 -13.91 -3.74
C GLY A 182 19.39 -15.12 -4.21
N HIS A 183 18.98 -16.32 -3.83
CA HIS A 183 19.48 -17.51 -4.48
C HIS A 183 18.87 -17.55 -5.88
N PRO A 184 19.63 -17.61 -6.95
CA PRO A 184 19.11 -17.60 -8.33
C PRO A 184 18.15 -18.75 -8.67
N GLN A 185 17.94 -19.64 -7.73
CA GLN A 185 17.10 -20.85 -7.86
C GLN A 185 15.83 -20.82 -7.01
N ASN A 186 15.61 -19.78 -6.18
CA ASN A 186 14.44 -19.71 -5.32
C ASN A 186 13.37 -18.81 -5.95
N GLU A 187 12.14 -19.27 -5.88
CA GLU A 187 10.95 -18.48 -6.18
C GLU A 187 10.93 -17.19 -5.36
N VAL A 188 10.58 -16.08 -5.99
CA VAL A 188 10.52 -14.77 -5.32
C VAL A 188 9.26 -14.72 -4.45
N ARG A 189 9.43 -14.42 -3.17
CA ARG A 189 8.33 -14.23 -2.22
C ARG A 189 8.00 -12.74 -2.07
N LEU A 190 6.81 -12.44 -1.60
CA LEU A 190 6.40 -11.05 -1.35
C LEU A 190 7.34 -10.32 -0.38
N ILE A 191 7.77 -10.99 0.69
CA ILE A 191 8.75 -10.45 1.65
C ILE A 191 10.10 -10.14 1.01
N ASP A 192 10.50 -10.88 -0.01
CA ASP A 192 11.76 -10.65 -0.73
C ASP A 192 11.71 -9.36 -1.54
N VAL A 193 10.54 -8.87 -1.89
CA VAL A 193 10.32 -7.57 -2.54
C VAL A 193 10.16 -6.47 -1.49
N LEU A 194 9.13 -6.59 -0.64
CA LEU A 194 8.66 -5.49 0.21
C LEU A 194 9.63 -5.14 1.36
N LEU A 195 10.47 -6.08 1.78
CA LEU A 195 11.41 -5.87 2.87
C LEU A 195 12.85 -5.58 2.41
N ARG A 196 13.11 -5.43 1.13
CA ARG A 196 14.43 -5.02 0.65
C ARG A 196 14.70 -3.55 0.98
N PRO A 197 15.89 -3.23 1.51
CA PRO A 197 16.23 -1.83 1.86
C PRO A 197 16.27 -0.89 0.65
N GLU A 198 16.58 -1.41 -0.53
CA GLU A 198 16.67 -0.68 -1.79
C GLU A 198 15.34 -0.49 -2.49
N VAL A 199 14.27 -1.20 -2.09
CA VAL A 199 12.93 -1.07 -2.66
C VAL A 199 12.14 -0.04 -1.87
N LEU A 200 11.67 0.98 -2.55
CA LEU A 200 10.74 1.96 -2.01
C LEU A 200 9.31 1.44 -2.21
N VAL A 201 8.62 1.22 -1.11
CA VAL A 201 7.27 0.62 -1.11
C VAL A 201 6.22 1.66 -0.75
N PHE A 202 5.17 1.75 -1.55
CA PHE A 202 3.92 2.48 -1.33
C PHE A 202 2.76 1.48 -1.22
N GLU A 203 1.97 1.48 -0.18
CA GLU A 203 2.01 2.29 1.02
C GLU A 203 3.08 1.73 1.97
N PRO A 204 3.80 2.59 2.71
CA PRO A 204 4.95 2.16 3.51
C PRO A 204 4.55 1.37 4.77
N LEU A 205 5.49 0.60 5.31
CA LEU A 205 5.25 -0.32 6.42
C LEU A 205 4.56 0.31 7.65
N TRP A 206 4.80 1.58 7.96
CA TRP A 206 4.18 2.22 9.13
C TRP A 206 2.65 2.31 9.04
N THR A 207 2.07 2.21 7.83
CA THR A 207 0.63 2.30 7.59
C THR A 207 -0.17 1.16 8.20
N VAL A 208 0.49 0.05 8.54
CA VAL A 208 -0.14 -1.06 9.30
C VAL A 208 -0.68 -0.65 10.66
N ILE A 209 -0.17 0.44 11.25
CA ILE A 209 -0.64 0.93 12.55
C ILE A 209 -2.02 1.59 12.41
N PRO A 210 -2.18 2.66 11.61
CA PRO A 210 -3.49 3.27 11.41
C PRO A 210 -4.46 2.38 10.64
N GLY A 211 -3.98 1.46 9.80
CA GLY A 211 -4.79 0.49 9.07
C GLY A 211 -5.39 -0.63 9.95
N ASN A 212 -4.87 -0.84 11.14
CA ASN A 212 -5.41 -1.86 12.04
C ASN A 212 -6.56 -1.30 12.90
N LYS A 213 -7.70 -2.00 12.92
CA LYS A 213 -8.89 -1.58 13.69
C LYS A 213 -8.61 -1.41 15.19
N ALA A 214 -7.61 -2.10 15.75
CA ALA A 214 -7.20 -1.94 17.14
C ALA A 214 -6.72 -0.52 17.48
N ILE A 215 -6.39 0.32 16.46
CA ILE A 215 -6.01 1.71 16.69
C ILE A 215 -7.15 2.53 17.32
N LEU A 216 -8.42 2.25 16.97
CA LEU A 216 -9.57 3.02 17.43
C LEU A 216 -9.76 2.95 18.96
N PRO A 217 -9.85 1.76 19.60
CA PRO A 217 -9.92 1.70 21.05
C PRO A 217 -8.66 2.20 21.75
N ILE A 218 -7.49 2.11 21.11
CA ILE A 218 -6.24 2.67 21.65
C ILE A 218 -6.32 4.21 21.66
N LEU A 219 -6.73 4.81 20.56
CA LEU A 219 -6.92 6.27 20.48
C LEU A 219 -7.95 6.75 21.52
N TRP A 220 -9.08 6.02 21.65
CA TRP A 220 -10.07 6.33 22.67
C TRP A 220 -9.49 6.28 24.08
N SER A 221 -8.69 5.27 24.39
CA SER A 221 -8.04 5.12 25.70
C SER A 221 -7.01 6.20 26.00
N LEU A 222 -6.27 6.64 24.98
CA LEU A 222 -5.23 7.65 25.14
C LEU A 222 -5.78 9.08 25.15
N PHE A 223 -6.88 9.31 24.44
CA PHE A 223 -7.45 10.63 24.22
C PHE A 223 -8.97 10.67 24.46
N PRO A 224 -9.48 10.20 25.62
CA PRO A 224 -10.93 10.06 25.85
C PRO A 224 -11.71 11.37 25.82
N HIS A 225 -11.02 12.49 26.01
CA HIS A 225 -11.60 13.83 26.01
C HIS A 225 -11.14 14.69 24.83
N HIS A 226 -10.56 14.07 23.79
CA HIS A 226 -10.19 14.82 22.61
C HIS A 226 -11.44 15.38 21.92
N ARG A 227 -11.31 16.60 21.43
CA ARG A 227 -12.46 17.37 20.94
C ARG A 227 -12.99 16.88 19.57
N TYR A 228 -12.18 16.09 18.87
CA TYR A 228 -12.50 15.54 17.54
C TYR A 228 -12.32 14.03 17.57
#